data_aea946f26c3f4f8dad17ae7676989b03
#
_entry.id   aea946f26c3f4f8dad17ae7676989b03
#
_cell.length_a   1.000
_cell.length_b   1.000
_cell.length_c   1.000
_cell.angle_alpha   90.00
_cell.angle_beta   90.00
_cell.angle_gamma   90.00
#
_symmetry.space_group_name_H-M   'P 1'
#
loop_
_entity.id
_entity.type
_entity.pdbx_description
1 polymer ?
#
loop_
_entity_poly.entity_id
_entity_poly.type
_entity_poly.pdbx_seq_one_letter_code
_entity_poly.pdbx_strand_id
1 'polypeptide(L)'
;MEYFIYNIENLTDAEYEKWFSLMTEDKQEKVSRYKSLTRRKCSVAGEMLVKNHIGRALNLAPESLIILADENGKPYMENCRTKFNISHCENILVYAFSNEEIGIDIEKIKPISLKVLKSFFSENEQEYVSGNVLNADNPESYNSPEILERFYRIYTLKEAICKKSGIGIKGLKDADALPFLDQSFKENDYIISIIK
;
A
#
# COMPACT_ATOMS: atom_id res chain seq x y z
N MET A 1 -7.09 7.79 13.52
CA MET A 1 -6.35 7.01 12.51
C MET A 1 -5.37 6.10 13.23
N GLU A 2 -5.35 4.83 12.87
CA GLU A 2 -4.40 3.82 13.35
C GLU A 2 -3.79 3.13 12.15
N TYR A 3 -2.51 2.74 12.23
CA TYR A 3 -1.87 1.92 11.22
C TYR A 3 -0.97 0.88 11.85
N PHE A 4 -0.71 -0.18 11.12
CA PHE A 4 0.07 -1.33 11.56
C PHE A 4 0.99 -1.82 10.46
N ILE A 5 2.11 -2.38 10.88
CA ILE A 5 3.11 -3.02 10.00
C ILE A 5 3.18 -4.49 10.42
N TYR A 6 3.09 -5.39 9.46
CA TYR A 6 3.15 -6.83 9.69
C TYR A 6 4.13 -7.48 8.73
N ASN A 7 5.09 -8.23 9.27
CA ASN A 7 5.96 -9.07 8.45
C ASN A 7 5.29 -10.44 8.26
N ILE A 8 5.00 -10.81 7.01
CA ILE A 8 4.33 -12.07 6.69
C ILE A 8 5.18 -13.31 6.96
N GLU A 9 6.48 -13.17 7.24
CA GLU A 9 7.32 -14.26 7.72
C GLU A 9 6.89 -14.77 9.10
N ASN A 10 6.21 -13.91 9.87
CA ASN A 10 5.61 -14.30 11.15
C ASN A 10 4.34 -15.15 11.00
N LEU A 11 3.76 -15.22 9.78
CA LEU A 11 2.59 -16.06 9.51
C LEU A 11 3.03 -17.51 9.34
N THR A 12 2.72 -18.33 10.32
CA THR A 12 2.99 -19.77 10.27
C THR A 12 2.12 -20.45 9.21
N ASP A 13 2.56 -21.60 8.69
CA ASP A 13 1.77 -22.33 7.69
C ASP A 13 0.43 -22.79 8.26
N ALA A 14 0.38 -23.17 9.55
CA ALA A 14 -0.87 -23.53 10.20
C ALA A 14 -1.87 -22.37 10.30
N GLU A 15 -1.39 -21.16 10.62
CA GLU A 15 -2.21 -19.95 10.61
C GLU A 15 -2.64 -19.58 9.19
N TYR A 16 -1.75 -19.69 8.21
CA TYR A 16 -2.08 -19.46 6.80
C TYR A 16 -3.24 -20.36 6.35
N GLU A 17 -3.14 -21.67 6.55
CA GLU A 17 -4.18 -22.62 6.16
C GLU A 17 -5.51 -22.33 6.88
N LYS A 18 -5.45 -22.06 8.19
CA LYS A 18 -6.63 -21.66 8.97
C LYS A 18 -7.26 -20.39 8.39
N TRP A 19 -6.49 -19.33 8.15
CA TRP A 19 -7.00 -18.06 7.65
C TRP A 19 -7.51 -18.19 6.21
N PHE A 20 -6.80 -18.94 5.38
CA PHE A 20 -7.24 -19.23 4.03
C PHE A 20 -8.59 -19.94 3.99
N SER A 21 -8.83 -20.92 4.86
CA SER A 21 -10.10 -21.64 4.94
C SER A 21 -11.28 -20.78 5.42
N LEU A 22 -11.02 -19.66 6.09
CA LEU A 22 -12.05 -18.68 6.53
C LEU A 22 -12.40 -17.63 5.46
N MET A 23 -11.71 -17.63 4.34
CA MET A 23 -12.04 -16.75 3.21
C MET A 23 -13.22 -17.32 2.42
N THR A 24 -13.93 -16.45 1.67
CA THR A 24 -14.95 -16.91 0.73
C THR A 24 -14.34 -17.72 -0.41
N GLU A 25 -15.12 -18.64 -1.02
CA GLU A 25 -14.66 -19.50 -2.10
C GLU A 25 -14.06 -18.70 -3.26
N ASP A 26 -14.70 -17.61 -3.70
CA ASP A 26 -14.19 -16.73 -4.76
C ASP A 26 -12.81 -16.16 -4.44
N LYS A 27 -12.58 -15.80 -3.16
CA LYS A 27 -11.29 -15.27 -2.72
C LYS A 27 -10.23 -16.34 -2.61
N GLN A 28 -10.60 -17.53 -2.13
CA GLN A 28 -9.71 -18.70 -2.12
C GLN A 28 -9.25 -19.02 -3.53
N GLU A 29 -10.17 -19.05 -4.49
CA GLU A 29 -9.85 -19.27 -5.89
C GLU A 29 -8.91 -18.20 -6.45
N LYS A 30 -9.21 -16.90 -6.19
CA LYS A 30 -8.36 -15.79 -6.60
C LYS A 30 -6.95 -15.90 -6.02
N VAL A 31 -6.82 -16.17 -4.73
CA VAL A 31 -5.53 -16.31 -4.04
C VAL A 31 -4.75 -17.51 -4.58
N SER A 32 -5.41 -18.62 -4.84
CA SER A 32 -4.79 -19.85 -5.38
C SER A 32 -4.16 -19.63 -6.77
N ARG A 33 -4.65 -18.68 -7.55
CA ARG A 33 -4.10 -18.31 -8.87
C ARG A 33 -2.79 -17.51 -8.78
N TYR A 34 -2.45 -16.94 -7.63
CA TYR A 34 -1.18 -16.22 -7.49
C TYR A 34 0.01 -17.18 -7.52
N LYS A 35 0.98 -16.92 -8.40
CA LYS A 35 2.19 -17.74 -8.53
C LYS A 35 3.13 -17.60 -7.31
N SER A 36 3.21 -16.40 -6.75
CA SER A 36 4.09 -16.10 -5.60
C SER A 36 3.43 -16.50 -4.29
N LEU A 37 4.11 -17.32 -3.49
CA LEU A 37 3.69 -17.66 -2.13
C LEU A 37 3.59 -16.42 -1.24
N THR A 38 4.56 -15.51 -1.35
CA THR A 38 4.55 -14.22 -0.66
C THR A 38 3.24 -13.46 -0.93
N ARG A 39 2.84 -13.35 -2.20
CA ARG A 39 1.59 -12.68 -2.58
C ARG A 39 0.35 -13.39 -2.03
N ARG A 40 0.34 -14.72 -1.99
CA ARG A 40 -0.73 -15.49 -1.34
C ARG A 40 -0.79 -15.16 0.14
N LYS A 41 0.34 -15.23 0.86
CA LYS A 41 0.43 -14.91 2.28
C LYS A 41 0.01 -13.47 2.57
N CYS A 42 0.45 -12.48 1.78
CA CYS A 42 0.02 -11.08 1.92
C CYS A 42 -1.50 -10.92 1.74
N SER A 43 -2.08 -11.59 0.75
CA SER A 43 -3.52 -11.49 0.50
C SER A 43 -4.35 -12.08 1.64
N VAL A 44 -3.96 -13.25 2.14
CA VAL A 44 -4.63 -13.92 3.27
C VAL A 44 -4.45 -13.12 4.56
N ALA A 45 -3.22 -12.72 4.87
CA ALA A 45 -2.92 -11.95 6.07
C ALA A 45 -3.64 -10.60 6.06
N GLY A 46 -3.61 -9.87 4.92
CA GLY A 46 -4.25 -8.58 4.81
C GLY A 46 -5.75 -8.63 5.10
N GLU A 47 -6.46 -9.61 4.55
CA GLU A 47 -7.88 -9.78 4.84
C GLU A 47 -8.14 -10.13 6.31
N MET A 48 -7.42 -11.09 6.84
CA MET A 48 -7.66 -11.58 8.20
C MET A 48 -7.25 -10.57 9.27
N LEU A 49 -6.17 -9.82 9.07
CA LEU A 49 -5.75 -8.76 10.00
C LEU A 49 -6.80 -7.64 10.07
N VAL A 50 -7.36 -7.24 8.93
CA VAL A 50 -8.45 -6.26 8.88
C VAL A 50 -9.70 -6.80 9.57
N LYS A 51 -10.12 -8.03 9.26
CA LYS A 51 -11.29 -8.67 9.91
C LYS A 51 -11.10 -8.81 11.41
N ASN A 52 -9.91 -9.20 11.87
CA ASN A 52 -9.58 -9.30 13.29
C ASN A 52 -9.65 -7.94 14.00
N HIS A 53 -9.12 -6.89 13.38
CA HIS A 53 -9.17 -5.55 13.98
C HIS A 53 -10.61 -5.03 14.09
N ILE A 54 -11.37 -5.08 13.01
CA ILE A 54 -12.76 -4.61 12.99
C ILE A 54 -13.65 -5.51 13.87
N GLY A 55 -13.45 -6.83 13.81
CA GLY A 55 -14.20 -7.78 14.62
C GLY A 55 -14.05 -7.53 16.12
N ARG A 56 -12.83 -7.25 16.58
CA ARG A 56 -12.59 -6.86 17.98
C ARG A 56 -13.33 -5.58 18.35
N ALA A 57 -13.29 -4.55 17.50
CA ALA A 57 -13.97 -3.27 17.76
C ALA A 57 -15.50 -3.40 17.80
N LEU A 58 -16.07 -4.32 17.02
CA LEU A 58 -17.51 -4.57 16.92
C LEU A 58 -18.00 -5.72 17.81
N ASN A 59 -17.09 -6.43 18.49
CA ASN A 59 -17.37 -7.67 19.23
C ASN A 59 -18.02 -8.76 18.34
N LEU A 60 -17.50 -8.90 17.12
CA LEU A 60 -17.93 -9.87 16.11
C LEU A 60 -16.80 -10.85 15.79
N ALA A 61 -17.16 -12.09 15.45
CA ALA A 61 -16.20 -13.06 14.95
C ALA A 61 -15.67 -12.64 13.57
N PRO A 62 -14.33 -12.70 13.32
CA PRO A 62 -13.74 -12.27 12.04
C PRO A 62 -14.35 -12.96 10.82
N GLU A 63 -14.74 -14.22 10.96
CA GLU A 63 -15.38 -15.03 9.89
C GLU A 63 -16.76 -14.54 9.50
N SER A 64 -17.45 -13.82 10.40
CA SER A 64 -18.77 -13.22 10.10
C SER A 64 -18.66 -11.94 9.28
N LEU A 65 -17.46 -11.38 9.14
CA LEU A 65 -17.22 -10.14 8.43
C LEU A 65 -16.90 -10.41 6.95
N ILE A 66 -17.51 -9.66 6.05
CA ILE A 66 -17.29 -9.78 4.61
C ILE A 66 -16.62 -8.51 4.08
N ILE A 67 -15.47 -8.68 3.46
CA ILE A 67 -14.81 -7.62 2.71
C ILE A 67 -15.22 -7.74 1.24
N LEU A 68 -15.87 -6.72 0.74
CA LEU A 68 -16.26 -6.54 -0.66
C LEU A 68 -15.23 -5.67 -1.39
N ALA A 69 -15.40 -5.52 -2.69
CA ALA A 69 -14.64 -4.58 -3.50
C ALA A 69 -15.61 -3.69 -4.28
N ASP A 70 -15.30 -2.40 -4.39
CA ASP A 70 -16.04 -1.49 -5.24
C ASP A 70 -15.73 -1.74 -6.74
N GLU A 71 -16.32 -0.93 -7.61
CA GLU A 71 -16.14 -1.02 -9.06
C GLU A 71 -14.69 -0.86 -9.53
N ASN A 72 -13.85 -0.18 -8.73
CA ASN A 72 -12.44 0.05 -8.99
C ASN A 72 -11.53 -0.96 -8.27
N GLY A 73 -12.13 -1.89 -7.51
CA GLY A 73 -11.41 -2.92 -6.76
C GLY A 73 -10.90 -2.49 -5.39
N LYS A 74 -11.30 -1.29 -4.90
CA LYS A 74 -10.97 -0.85 -3.53
C LYS A 74 -11.76 -1.69 -2.53
N PRO A 75 -11.08 -2.34 -1.55
CA PRO A 75 -11.77 -3.15 -0.56
C PRO A 75 -12.54 -2.28 0.45
N TYR A 76 -13.74 -2.72 0.80
CA TYR A 76 -14.56 -2.10 1.83
C TYR A 76 -15.35 -3.15 2.61
N MET A 77 -15.89 -2.77 3.75
CA MET A 77 -16.79 -3.61 4.55
C MET A 77 -18.16 -2.95 4.63
N GLU A 78 -19.18 -3.70 4.21
CA GLU A 78 -20.55 -3.21 4.22
C GLU A 78 -21.05 -2.99 5.66
N ASN A 79 -21.87 -1.98 5.86
CA ASN A 79 -22.44 -1.60 7.17
C ASN A 79 -21.39 -1.32 8.27
N CYS A 80 -20.14 -1.04 7.89
CA CYS A 80 -19.07 -0.67 8.80
C CYS A 80 -18.64 0.78 8.56
N ARG A 81 -18.60 1.58 9.66
CA ARG A 81 -18.13 2.98 9.58
C ARG A 81 -16.63 3.07 9.43
N THR A 82 -15.91 2.08 9.94
CA THR A 82 -14.45 2.06 9.86
C THR A 82 -14.00 1.80 8.44
N LYS A 83 -13.31 2.77 7.86
CA LYS A 83 -12.61 2.65 6.59
C LYS A 83 -11.25 2.04 6.82
N PHE A 84 -10.76 1.31 5.84
CA PHE A 84 -9.43 0.72 5.89
C PHE A 84 -8.77 0.71 4.52
N ASN A 85 -7.46 0.63 4.53
CA ASN A 85 -6.68 0.40 3.33
C ASN A 85 -5.48 -0.49 3.63
N ILE A 86 -4.98 -1.21 2.64
CA ILE A 86 -3.91 -2.21 2.75
C ILE A 86 -2.93 -2.00 1.62
N SER A 87 -1.65 -2.10 1.92
CA SER A 87 -0.58 -2.23 0.93
C SER A 87 0.46 -3.25 1.38
N HIS A 88 1.25 -3.73 0.44
CA HIS A 88 2.37 -4.61 0.75
C HIS A 88 3.52 -4.44 -0.24
N CYS A 89 4.73 -4.55 0.25
CA CYS A 89 5.95 -4.62 -0.55
C CYS A 89 6.83 -5.75 0.00
N GLU A 90 7.22 -6.68 -0.87
CA GLU A 90 7.94 -7.89 -0.47
C GLU A 90 7.21 -8.64 0.67
N ASN A 91 7.87 -8.82 1.82
CA ASN A 91 7.32 -9.52 2.98
C ASN A 91 6.65 -8.59 4.00
N ILE A 92 6.59 -7.29 3.73
CA ILE A 92 5.98 -6.30 4.63
C ILE A 92 4.60 -5.92 4.13
N LEU A 93 3.62 -6.08 4.99
CA LEU A 93 2.24 -5.65 4.80
C LEU A 93 1.95 -4.49 5.74
N VAL A 94 1.32 -3.44 5.23
CA VAL A 94 0.84 -2.29 6.00
C VAL A 94 -0.66 -2.15 5.83
N TYR A 95 -1.35 -1.80 6.91
CA TYR A 95 -2.78 -1.58 6.87
C TYR A 95 -3.16 -0.47 7.84
N ALA A 96 -4.16 0.31 7.46
CA ALA A 96 -4.59 1.49 8.21
C ALA A 96 -6.11 1.55 8.34
N PHE A 97 -6.58 2.18 9.42
CA PHE A 97 -7.98 2.38 9.76
C PHE A 97 -8.29 3.85 10.05
N SER A 98 -9.48 4.29 9.65
CA SER A 98 -9.98 5.63 9.91
C SER A 98 -11.51 5.65 9.88
N ASN A 99 -12.12 6.72 10.41
CA ASN A 99 -13.56 7.00 10.21
C ASN A 99 -13.84 7.73 8.88
N GLU A 100 -12.79 8.18 8.20
CA GLU A 100 -12.84 8.83 6.89
C GLU A 100 -12.10 7.97 5.86
N GLU A 101 -12.30 8.28 4.56
CA GLU A 101 -11.57 7.59 3.51
C GLU A 101 -10.06 7.71 3.71
N ILE A 102 -9.36 6.59 3.58
CA ILE A 102 -7.93 6.47 3.86
C ILE A 102 -7.23 5.71 2.74
N GLY A 103 -6.00 6.08 2.46
CA GLY A 103 -5.08 5.35 1.60
C GLY A 103 -3.74 5.16 2.29
N ILE A 104 -3.15 3.98 2.15
CA ILE A 104 -1.80 3.66 2.63
C ILE A 104 -1.02 2.98 1.52
N ASP A 105 0.26 3.33 1.42
CA ASP A 105 1.18 2.65 0.53
C ASP A 105 2.53 2.42 1.18
N ILE A 106 3.24 1.38 0.72
CA ILE A 106 4.60 1.01 1.14
C ILE A 106 5.41 0.57 -0.06
N GLU A 107 6.63 1.10 -0.17
CA GLU A 107 7.59 0.67 -1.18
C GLU A 107 9.00 0.56 -0.59
N LYS A 108 9.75 -0.44 -1.06
CA LYS A 108 11.15 -0.60 -0.70
C LYS A 108 12.02 0.30 -1.57
N ILE A 109 12.95 1.01 -0.94
CA ILE A 109 13.91 1.84 -1.64
C ILE A 109 14.83 0.95 -2.50
N LYS A 110 14.79 1.14 -3.81
CA LYS A 110 15.58 0.41 -4.83
C LYS A 110 16.05 1.37 -5.91
N PRO A 111 17.08 1.03 -6.69
CA PRO A 111 17.45 1.80 -7.87
C PRO A 111 16.27 2.02 -8.82
N ILE A 112 16.16 3.23 -9.34
CA ILE A 112 15.07 3.65 -10.23
C ILE A 112 15.57 3.93 -11.64
N SER A 113 14.63 3.91 -12.60
CA SER A 113 14.89 4.42 -13.96
C SER A 113 14.24 5.79 -14.15
N LEU A 114 14.93 6.68 -14.86
CA LEU A 114 14.41 8.00 -15.25
C LEU A 114 13.08 7.95 -15.98
N LYS A 115 12.81 6.86 -16.70
CA LYS A 115 11.57 6.69 -17.43
C LYS A 115 10.36 6.71 -16.48
N VAL A 116 10.48 6.08 -15.30
CA VAL A 116 9.40 6.05 -14.29
C VAL A 116 9.16 7.44 -13.75
N LEU A 117 10.23 8.18 -13.39
CA LEU A 117 10.14 9.56 -12.91
C LEU A 117 9.35 10.44 -13.90
N LYS A 118 9.74 10.43 -15.18
CA LYS A 118 9.10 11.25 -16.23
C LYS A 118 7.67 10.83 -16.57
N SER A 119 7.32 9.56 -16.35
CA SER A 119 6.00 9.04 -16.72
C SER A 119 4.89 9.39 -15.73
N PHE A 120 5.23 9.49 -14.45
CA PHE A 120 4.23 9.57 -13.39
C PHE A 120 4.32 10.85 -12.53
N PHE A 121 5.43 11.62 -12.64
CA PHE A 121 5.66 12.78 -11.80
C PHE A 121 5.45 14.06 -12.59
N SER A 122 4.82 15.06 -11.97
CA SER A 122 4.74 16.43 -12.49
C SER A 122 6.12 17.08 -12.54
N GLU A 123 6.28 18.20 -13.26
CA GLU A 123 7.54 18.93 -13.32
C GLU A 123 8.02 19.36 -11.93
N ASN A 124 7.12 19.87 -11.08
CA ASN A 124 7.44 20.27 -9.70
C ASN A 124 7.88 19.08 -8.83
N GLU A 125 7.23 17.92 -8.98
CA GLU A 125 7.63 16.70 -8.28
C GLU A 125 8.98 16.19 -8.76
N GLN A 126 9.26 16.27 -10.08
CA GLN A 126 10.55 15.93 -10.64
C GLN A 126 11.65 16.86 -10.11
N GLU A 127 11.38 18.16 -10.00
CA GLU A 127 12.29 19.14 -9.40
C GLU A 127 12.54 18.83 -7.91
N TYR A 128 11.49 18.54 -7.15
CA TYR A 128 11.63 18.11 -5.74
C TYR A 128 12.51 16.89 -5.58
N VAL A 129 12.32 15.88 -6.41
CA VAL A 129 13.11 14.64 -6.37
C VAL A 129 14.56 14.91 -6.72
N SER A 130 14.79 15.69 -7.77
CA SER A 130 16.12 15.93 -8.34
C SER A 130 16.97 16.96 -7.58
N GLY A 131 16.34 17.92 -6.91
CA GLY A 131 17.02 18.93 -6.11
C GLY A 131 18.13 19.67 -6.85
N ASN A 132 17.90 20.15 -8.06
CA ASN A 132 18.87 20.84 -8.92
C ASN A 132 20.09 19.98 -9.41
N VAL A 133 20.10 18.67 -9.16
CA VAL A 133 21.23 17.78 -9.46
C VAL A 133 20.96 16.92 -10.71
N LEU A 134 19.88 17.18 -11.44
CA LEU A 134 19.56 16.43 -12.66
C LEU A 134 20.58 16.71 -13.77
N ASN A 135 21.67 15.97 -13.76
CA ASN A 135 22.54 15.86 -14.91
C ASN A 135 22.04 14.67 -15.76
N ALA A 136 21.37 14.96 -16.87
CA ALA A 136 20.81 13.95 -17.77
C ALA A 136 21.87 12.97 -18.31
N ASP A 137 23.13 13.36 -18.23
CA ASP A 137 24.27 12.61 -18.77
C ASP A 137 24.87 11.61 -17.77
N ASN A 138 24.43 11.63 -16.48
CA ASN A 138 24.92 10.68 -15.48
C ASN A 138 23.76 9.88 -14.82
N PRO A 139 23.41 8.69 -15.35
CA PRO A 139 22.38 7.84 -14.79
C PRO A 139 22.60 7.43 -13.32
N GLU A 140 23.84 7.38 -12.84
CA GLU A 140 24.17 7.02 -11.47
C GLU A 140 23.75 8.12 -10.48
N SER A 141 23.70 9.38 -10.93
CA SER A 141 23.27 10.50 -10.06
C SER A 141 21.84 10.36 -9.55
N TYR A 142 20.98 9.63 -10.28
CA TYR A 142 19.57 9.40 -9.87
C TYR A 142 19.37 8.33 -8.79
N ASN A 143 20.43 7.62 -8.46
CA ASN A 143 20.40 6.53 -7.49
C ASN A 143 21.13 6.90 -6.18
N SER A 144 21.37 8.21 -5.94
CA SER A 144 21.83 8.63 -4.62
C SER A 144 20.76 8.36 -3.56
N PRO A 145 21.15 8.05 -2.30
CA PRO A 145 20.20 7.76 -1.22
C PRO A 145 19.13 8.84 -1.05
N GLU A 146 19.50 10.12 -1.18
CA GLU A 146 18.60 11.26 -1.03
C GLU A 146 17.57 11.35 -2.15
N ILE A 147 17.99 11.11 -3.39
CA ILE A 147 17.11 11.13 -4.57
C ILE A 147 16.15 9.94 -4.51
N LEU A 148 16.65 8.75 -4.16
CA LEU A 148 15.81 7.57 -4.00
C LEU A 148 14.77 7.77 -2.90
N GLU A 149 15.15 8.32 -1.75
CA GLU A 149 14.20 8.60 -0.67
C GLU A 149 13.12 9.60 -1.12
N ARG A 150 13.50 10.73 -1.75
CA ARG A 150 12.53 11.71 -2.27
C ARG A 150 11.62 11.10 -3.34
N PHE A 151 12.17 10.28 -4.25
CA PHE A 151 11.39 9.58 -5.25
C PHE A 151 10.34 8.69 -4.61
N TYR A 152 10.73 7.83 -3.67
CA TYR A 152 9.78 6.91 -3.03
C TYR A 152 8.77 7.61 -2.14
N ARG A 153 9.10 8.76 -1.54
CA ARG A 153 8.12 9.62 -0.84
C ARG A 153 7.02 10.10 -1.79
N ILE A 154 7.39 10.67 -2.93
CA ILE A 154 6.41 11.09 -3.94
C ILE A 154 5.62 9.91 -4.46
N TYR A 155 6.29 8.80 -4.81
CA TYR A 155 5.65 7.64 -5.40
C TYR A 155 4.60 7.01 -4.45
N THR A 156 4.97 6.75 -3.20
CA THR A 156 4.05 6.18 -2.20
C THR A 156 2.93 7.14 -1.82
N LEU A 157 3.16 8.45 -1.80
CA LEU A 157 2.11 9.44 -1.60
C LEU A 157 1.08 9.40 -2.73
N LYS A 158 1.53 9.39 -3.99
CA LYS A 158 0.64 9.29 -5.17
C LYS A 158 -0.20 8.00 -5.13
N GLU A 159 0.45 6.87 -4.82
CA GLU A 159 -0.25 5.59 -4.65
C GLU A 159 -1.28 5.66 -3.51
N ALA A 160 -0.92 6.23 -2.36
CA ALA A 160 -1.83 6.37 -1.22
C ALA A 160 -3.01 7.31 -1.55
N ILE A 161 -2.79 8.42 -2.28
CA ILE A 161 -3.85 9.31 -2.77
C ILE A 161 -4.81 8.56 -3.70
N CYS A 162 -4.26 7.79 -4.65
CA CYS A 162 -5.07 6.98 -5.58
C CYS A 162 -5.86 5.88 -4.85
N LYS A 163 -5.27 5.24 -3.85
CA LYS A 163 -5.94 4.24 -3.00
C LYS A 163 -7.03 4.85 -2.14
N LYS A 164 -6.81 6.04 -1.58
CA LYS A 164 -7.83 6.77 -0.83
C LYS A 164 -9.05 7.07 -1.70
N SER A 165 -8.83 7.62 -2.88
CA SER A 165 -9.89 8.00 -3.81
C SER A 165 -10.53 6.83 -4.57
N GLY A 166 -9.88 5.64 -4.58
CA GLY A 166 -10.34 4.48 -5.34
C GLY A 166 -10.11 4.58 -6.86
N ILE A 167 -9.38 5.59 -7.36
CA ILE A 167 -9.17 5.78 -8.81
C ILE A 167 -8.20 4.75 -9.40
N GLY A 168 -7.40 4.09 -8.54
CA GLY A 168 -6.37 3.15 -8.98
C GLY A 168 -5.19 3.81 -9.69
N ILE A 169 -4.34 2.99 -10.30
CA ILE A 169 -3.08 3.42 -10.95
C ILE A 169 -3.28 4.49 -12.05
N LYS A 170 -4.46 4.55 -12.65
CA LYS A 170 -4.77 5.54 -13.69
C LYS A 170 -4.70 6.98 -13.18
N GLY A 171 -4.91 7.21 -11.89
CA GLY A 171 -4.83 8.52 -11.26
C GLY A 171 -3.43 8.97 -10.86
N LEU A 172 -2.39 8.10 -10.98
CA LEU A 172 -1.04 8.43 -10.51
C LEU A 172 -0.47 9.70 -11.12
N LYS A 173 -0.71 9.94 -12.41
CA LYS A 173 -0.18 11.13 -13.09
C LYS A 173 -0.82 12.42 -12.56
N ASP A 174 -2.10 12.35 -12.22
CA ASP A 174 -2.90 13.52 -11.83
C ASP A 174 -2.88 13.79 -10.31
N ALA A 175 -2.44 12.81 -9.51
CA ALA A 175 -2.29 12.97 -8.08
C ALA A 175 -1.12 13.93 -7.77
N ASP A 176 -1.35 14.97 -6.97
CA ASP A 176 -0.31 15.88 -6.49
C ASP A 176 0.14 15.46 -5.09
N ALA A 177 1.40 15.03 -4.97
CA ALA A 177 1.96 14.52 -3.73
C ALA A 177 2.62 15.59 -2.85
N LEU A 178 3.05 16.72 -3.44
CA LEU A 178 3.83 17.74 -2.73
C LEU A 178 3.16 18.31 -1.48
N PRO A 179 1.85 18.57 -1.45
CA PRO A 179 1.17 19.07 -0.26
C PRO A 179 1.17 18.10 0.93
N PHE A 180 1.51 16.84 0.73
CA PHE A 180 1.38 15.77 1.71
C PHE A 180 2.72 15.14 2.15
N LEU A 181 3.85 15.82 1.91
CA LEU A 181 5.18 15.28 2.20
C LEU A 181 5.38 14.89 3.66
N ASP A 182 4.70 15.57 4.59
CA ASP A 182 4.68 15.27 6.02
C ASP A 182 3.92 13.97 6.38
N GLN A 183 3.13 13.44 5.44
CA GLN A 183 2.38 12.18 5.59
C GLN A 183 3.16 10.96 5.06
N SER A 184 4.42 11.16 4.71
CA SER A 184 5.34 10.11 4.27
C SER A 184 6.53 10.01 5.21
N PHE A 185 6.88 8.80 5.61
CA PHE A 185 8.00 8.53 6.50
C PHE A 185 8.79 7.29 6.09
N LYS A 186 10.03 7.24 6.55
CA LYS A 186 10.92 6.11 6.31
C LYS A 186 10.89 5.15 7.49
N GLU A 187 10.75 3.87 7.18
CA GLU A 187 10.84 2.78 8.13
C GLU A 187 11.83 1.74 7.59
N ASN A 188 13.04 1.70 8.15
CA ASN A 188 14.16 0.91 7.63
C ASN A 188 14.46 1.25 6.15
N ASP A 189 14.37 0.24 5.25
CA ASP A 189 14.58 0.40 3.80
C ASP A 189 13.28 0.71 3.03
N TYR A 190 12.20 1.00 3.74
CA TYR A 190 10.89 1.26 3.14
C TYR A 190 10.46 2.70 3.34
N ILE A 191 9.68 3.20 2.40
CA ILE A 191 8.90 4.43 2.55
C ILE A 191 7.44 4.02 2.69
N ILE A 192 6.77 4.61 3.69
CA ILE A 192 5.34 4.42 3.96
C ILE A 192 4.67 5.78 3.88
N SER A 193 3.53 5.85 3.21
CA SER A 193 2.70 7.06 3.13
C SER A 193 1.25 6.74 3.50
N ILE A 194 0.62 7.63 4.28
CA ILE A 194 -0.75 7.47 4.76
C ILE A 194 -1.52 8.76 4.52
N ILE A 195 -2.53 8.71 3.66
CA ILE A 195 -3.39 9.85 3.30
C ILE A 195 -4.79 9.66 3.91
N LYS A 196 -5.16 10.63 4.72
CA LYS A 196 -6.48 10.72 5.33
C LYS A 196 -7.29 11.88 4.73
#